data_623b97fac659098674a4bb0fff9c9801
#
_entry.id   623b97fac659098674a4bb0fff9c9801
#
_cell.length_a   1.000
_cell.length_b   1.000
_cell.length_c   1.000
_cell.angle_alpha   90.00
_cell.angle_beta   90.00
_cell.angle_gamma   90.00
#
_symmetry.space_group_name_H-M   'P 1'
#
loop_
_entity.id
_entity.type
_entity.pdbx_description
1 polymer ?
#
loop_
_entity_poly.entity_id
_entity_poly.type
_entity_poly.pdbx_seq_one_letter_code
_entity_poly.pdbx_strand_id
1 'polypeptide(L)'
;GMFSLSDEALRYYELKVVQGPRQMTAWAEHEDLEEGFSLNVLDSPSGARMADQILCACGERLLQKKLYSSIFLTGKGFGRTDWAPEFMKQVCHRRRVFAEPSLFARGAALKAGDYLEERSSYPFVCLCEGKLRSTVAMEVMKRDSRIQIALASAGESWYEARSVLEVILDGQEEIELIITSPQNPKQKR
;
A
#
# COMPACT_ATOMS: atom_id res chain seq x y z
N GLY A 1 -6.40 -1.46 7.53
CA GLY A 1 -5.28 -2.27 8.04
C GLY A 1 -5.46 -3.74 7.72
N MET A 2 -4.39 -4.48 7.75
CA MET A 2 -4.43 -5.93 7.51
C MET A 2 -3.39 -6.63 8.39
N PHE A 3 -3.80 -7.69 9.08
CA PHE A 3 -2.90 -8.60 9.77
C PHE A 3 -2.74 -9.87 8.93
N SER A 4 -1.52 -10.31 8.76
CA SER A 4 -1.17 -11.55 8.08
C SER A 4 -0.41 -12.46 9.03
N LEU A 5 -0.97 -13.64 9.32
CA LEU A 5 -0.35 -14.64 10.17
C LEU A 5 -0.07 -15.91 9.36
N SER A 6 1.20 -16.16 9.10
CA SER A 6 1.71 -17.36 8.45
C SER A 6 2.44 -18.26 9.45
N ASP A 7 3.02 -19.37 8.98
CA ASP A 7 3.62 -20.40 9.84
C ASP A 7 4.68 -19.85 10.82
N GLU A 8 5.42 -18.80 10.45
CA GLU A 8 6.52 -18.27 11.25
C GLU A 8 6.56 -16.74 11.32
N ALA A 9 5.57 -16.05 10.70
CA ALA A 9 5.61 -14.61 10.61
C ALA A 9 4.24 -13.98 10.86
N LEU A 10 4.25 -12.98 11.72
CA LEU A 10 3.13 -12.05 11.90
C LEU A 10 3.51 -10.71 11.25
N ARG A 11 2.69 -10.24 10.31
CA ARG A 11 2.91 -8.99 9.59
C ARG A 11 1.69 -8.09 9.68
N TYR A 12 1.94 -6.82 9.76
CA TYR A 12 0.90 -5.82 9.64
C TYR A 12 1.09 -5.01 8.36
N TYR A 13 0.01 -4.79 7.63
CA TYR A 13 0.01 -3.97 6.43
C TYR A 13 -0.97 -2.80 6.60
N GLU A 14 -0.58 -1.66 6.10
CA GLU A 14 -1.41 -0.47 6.03
C GLU A 14 -1.56 -0.04 4.58
N LEU A 15 -2.79 -0.06 4.06
CA LEU A 15 -3.09 0.52 2.75
C LEU A 15 -3.30 2.02 2.91
N LYS A 16 -2.47 2.78 2.22
CA LYS A 16 -2.56 4.24 2.15
C LYS A 16 -3.12 4.66 0.79
N VAL A 17 -4.03 5.61 0.81
CA VAL A 17 -4.65 6.16 -0.39
C VAL A 17 -4.61 7.68 -0.30
N VAL A 18 -4.11 8.32 -1.36
CA VAL A 18 -4.03 9.76 -1.46
C VAL A 18 -4.74 10.21 -2.73
N GLN A 19 -5.57 11.25 -2.61
CA GLN A 19 -6.19 11.88 -3.77
C GLN A 19 -5.15 12.74 -4.49
N GLY A 20 -4.82 12.38 -5.71
CA GLY A 20 -4.01 13.17 -6.61
C GLY A 20 -4.87 14.10 -7.49
N PRO A 21 -4.24 15.02 -8.24
CA PRO A 21 -4.95 15.95 -9.11
C PRO A 21 -5.78 15.29 -10.23
N ARG A 22 -5.34 14.12 -10.70
CA ARG A 22 -5.99 13.39 -11.80
C ARG A 22 -6.63 12.08 -11.34
N GLN A 23 -6.03 11.39 -10.39
CA GLN A 23 -6.49 10.09 -9.91
C GLN A 23 -5.98 9.81 -8.50
N MET A 24 -6.62 8.88 -7.82
CA MET A 24 -6.15 8.39 -6.54
C MET A 24 -4.89 7.55 -6.72
N THR A 25 -3.99 7.63 -5.75
CA THR A 25 -2.78 6.81 -5.68
C THR A 25 -2.82 5.99 -4.41
N ALA A 26 -2.58 4.69 -4.54
CA ALA A 26 -2.60 3.75 -3.42
C ALA A 26 -1.26 3.02 -3.31
N TRP A 27 -0.81 2.77 -2.07
CA TRP A 27 0.35 1.91 -1.79
C TRP A 27 0.16 1.20 -0.47
N ALA A 28 0.83 0.08 -0.29
CA ALA A 28 0.87 -0.63 0.97
C ALA A 28 2.22 -0.40 1.65
N GLU A 29 2.20 -0.13 2.96
CA GLU A 29 3.35 -0.22 3.84
C GLU A 29 3.18 -1.47 4.70
N HIS A 30 4.28 -2.10 5.11
CA HIS A 30 4.24 -3.25 6.00
C HIS A 30 5.29 -3.16 7.09
N GLU A 31 4.99 -3.84 8.18
CA GLU A 31 5.86 -4.01 9.33
C GLU A 31 5.85 -5.50 9.70
N ASP A 32 7.04 -6.11 9.76
CA ASP A 32 7.22 -7.43 10.33
C ASP A 32 7.20 -7.30 11.85
N LEU A 33 6.29 -8.00 12.51
CA LEU A 33 6.10 -7.91 13.95
C LEU A 33 7.01 -8.94 14.63
N GLU A 34 7.91 -8.46 15.49
CA GLU A 34 8.86 -9.30 16.25
C GLU A 34 8.13 -10.27 17.20
N GLU A 35 6.91 -9.92 17.57
CA GLU A 35 6.05 -10.75 18.42
C GLU A 35 5.44 -11.96 17.69
N GLY A 36 5.86 -12.24 16.45
CA GLY A 36 5.42 -13.39 15.68
C GLY A 36 5.64 -14.71 16.43
N PHE A 37 4.73 -15.65 16.25
CA PHE A 37 4.76 -16.96 16.89
C PHE A 37 4.49 -18.07 15.86
N SER A 38 4.97 -19.28 16.16
CA SER A 38 4.67 -20.45 15.31
C SER A 38 3.20 -20.87 15.47
N LEU A 39 2.57 -21.24 14.38
CA LEU A 39 1.16 -21.67 14.40
C LEU A 39 0.91 -22.93 15.26
N ASN A 40 1.93 -23.75 15.49
CA ASN A 40 1.84 -24.93 16.38
C ASN A 40 1.44 -24.55 17.82
N VAL A 41 1.70 -23.31 18.23
CA VAL A 41 1.27 -22.78 19.53
C VAL A 41 -0.25 -22.83 19.68
N LEU A 42 -0.99 -22.69 18.58
CA LEU A 42 -2.45 -22.68 18.56
C LEU A 42 -3.07 -24.05 18.85
N ASP A 43 -2.29 -25.14 18.79
CA ASP A 43 -2.76 -26.50 19.04
C ASP A 43 -3.06 -26.74 20.53
N SER A 44 -2.57 -25.89 21.41
CA SER A 44 -2.84 -25.95 22.85
C SER A 44 -3.70 -24.79 23.34
N PRO A 45 -4.63 -25.01 24.29
CA PRO A 45 -5.48 -23.94 24.82
C PRO A 45 -4.69 -22.80 25.53
N SER A 46 -3.55 -23.12 26.14
CA SER A 46 -2.67 -22.15 26.79
C SER A 46 -1.92 -21.32 25.76
N GLY A 47 -1.42 -21.97 24.70
CA GLY A 47 -0.72 -21.31 23.61
C GLY A 47 -1.67 -20.41 22.81
N ALA A 48 -2.88 -20.87 22.52
CA ALA A 48 -3.89 -20.04 21.85
C ALA A 48 -4.22 -18.78 22.66
N ARG A 49 -4.36 -18.89 23.99
CA ARG A 49 -4.57 -17.73 24.85
C ARG A 49 -3.39 -16.74 24.83
N MET A 50 -2.17 -17.26 24.87
CA MET A 50 -0.96 -16.43 24.77
C MET A 50 -0.92 -15.71 23.41
N ALA A 51 -1.19 -16.41 22.32
CA ALA A 51 -1.24 -15.84 20.98
C ALA A 51 -2.31 -14.76 20.83
N ASP A 52 -3.50 -14.97 21.44
CA ASP A 52 -4.56 -13.96 21.47
C ASP A 52 -4.10 -12.69 22.21
N GLN A 53 -3.43 -12.84 23.36
CA GLN A 53 -2.88 -11.70 24.12
C GLN A 53 -1.81 -10.94 23.31
N ILE A 54 -0.92 -11.66 22.61
CA ILE A 54 0.07 -11.04 21.71
C ILE A 54 -0.62 -10.23 20.62
N LEU A 55 -1.63 -10.81 19.95
CA LEU A 55 -2.37 -10.10 18.93
C LEU A 55 -3.13 -8.88 19.49
N CYS A 56 -3.68 -8.98 20.71
CA CYS A 56 -4.32 -7.82 21.37
C CYS A 56 -3.32 -6.70 21.59
N ALA A 57 -2.12 -6.99 22.09
CA ALA A 57 -1.06 -5.99 22.31
C ALA A 57 -0.62 -5.35 20.99
N CYS A 58 -0.38 -6.16 19.93
CA CYS A 58 -0.09 -5.66 18.59
C CYS A 58 -1.24 -4.79 18.04
N GLY A 59 -2.48 -5.25 18.18
CA GLY A 59 -3.66 -4.52 17.75
C GLY A 59 -3.80 -3.17 18.45
N GLU A 60 -3.57 -3.12 19.77
CA GLU A 60 -3.58 -1.88 20.51
C GLU A 60 -2.53 -0.90 20.00
N ARG A 61 -1.30 -1.33 19.86
CA ARG A 61 -0.17 -0.51 19.35
C ARG A 61 -0.44 0.01 17.93
N LEU A 62 -0.87 -0.85 17.03
CA LEU A 62 -0.96 -0.56 15.59
C LEU A 62 -2.23 0.19 15.20
N LEU A 63 -3.35 -0.06 15.90
CA LEU A 63 -4.65 0.53 15.59
C LEU A 63 -4.97 1.76 16.44
N GLN A 64 -4.17 2.03 17.49
CA GLN A 64 -4.35 3.19 18.36
C GLN A 64 -4.25 4.49 17.55
N LYS A 65 -5.19 5.40 17.77
CA LYS A 65 -5.24 6.74 17.11
C LYS A 65 -5.41 6.69 15.59
N LYS A 66 -5.65 5.53 14.99
CA LYS A 66 -5.88 5.38 13.57
C LYS A 66 -7.35 5.02 13.31
N LEU A 67 -7.94 5.69 12.32
CA LEU A 67 -9.31 5.42 11.89
C LEU A 67 -9.29 4.50 10.67
N TYR A 68 -9.61 3.23 10.89
CA TYR A 68 -9.80 2.26 9.82
C TYR A 68 -11.28 1.92 9.68
N SER A 69 -11.79 1.96 8.46
CA SER A 69 -13.13 1.47 8.14
C SER A 69 -13.19 -0.05 8.12
N SER A 70 -12.07 -0.70 7.80
CA SER A 70 -11.99 -2.14 7.66
C SER A 70 -10.63 -2.68 8.10
N ILE A 71 -10.66 -3.86 8.70
CA ILE A 71 -9.47 -4.67 9.02
C ILE A 71 -9.60 -6.00 8.29
N PHE A 72 -8.54 -6.42 7.63
CA PHE A 72 -8.42 -7.73 7.00
C PHE A 72 -7.52 -8.63 7.83
N LEU A 73 -7.92 -9.88 7.94
CA LEU A 73 -7.16 -10.96 8.58
C LEU A 73 -6.86 -11.99 7.50
N THR A 74 -5.59 -12.30 7.25
CA THR A 74 -5.17 -13.20 6.18
C THR A 74 -4.07 -14.14 6.61
N GLY A 75 -3.82 -15.19 5.83
CA GLY A 75 -2.85 -16.23 6.12
C GLY A 75 -3.44 -17.42 6.87
N LYS A 76 -2.66 -18.50 6.99
CA LYS A 76 -3.11 -19.77 7.57
C LYS A 76 -3.63 -19.62 9.01
N GLY A 77 -3.00 -18.77 9.83
CA GLY A 77 -3.38 -18.56 11.22
C GLY A 77 -4.78 -17.98 11.38
N PHE A 78 -5.29 -17.26 10.39
CA PHE A 78 -6.64 -16.72 10.38
C PHE A 78 -7.62 -17.54 9.53
N GLY A 79 -7.26 -18.76 9.14
CA GLY A 79 -8.21 -19.72 8.55
C GLY A 79 -9.35 -20.07 9.51
N ARG A 80 -9.09 -19.97 10.81
CA ARG A 80 -10.06 -19.99 11.90
C ARG A 80 -9.71 -18.85 12.85
N THR A 81 -10.70 -18.21 13.45
CA THR A 81 -10.52 -17.06 14.36
C THR A 81 -11.05 -17.32 15.78
N ASP A 82 -11.60 -18.51 16.02
CA ASP A 82 -12.17 -18.93 17.29
C ASP A 82 -11.14 -19.03 18.44
N TRP A 83 -9.87 -19.15 18.10
CA TRP A 83 -8.77 -19.18 19.06
C TRP A 83 -8.37 -17.79 19.59
N ALA A 84 -8.79 -16.70 18.95
CA ALA A 84 -8.43 -15.33 19.29
C ALA A 84 -9.66 -14.46 19.62
N PRO A 85 -10.49 -14.81 20.65
CA PRO A 85 -11.74 -14.12 20.92
C PRO A 85 -11.56 -12.66 21.38
N GLU A 86 -10.54 -12.36 22.19
CA GLU A 86 -10.31 -11.00 22.67
C GLU A 86 -9.78 -10.09 21.58
N PHE A 87 -8.86 -10.58 20.75
CA PHE A 87 -8.40 -9.87 19.58
C PHE A 87 -9.55 -9.58 18.61
N MET A 88 -10.39 -10.57 18.33
CA MET A 88 -11.56 -10.38 17.48
C MET A 88 -12.51 -9.32 18.03
N LYS A 89 -12.78 -9.33 19.32
CA LYS A 89 -13.60 -8.30 19.98
C LYS A 89 -12.97 -6.90 19.84
N GLN A 90 -11.64 -6.81 20.00
CA GLN A 90 -10.90 -5.55 19.87
C GLN A 90 -10.95 -4.99 18.43
N VAL A 91 -10.66 -5.82 17.42
CA VAL A 91 -10.62 -5.36 16.02
C VAL A 91 -12.00 -5.09 15.44
N CYS A 92 -13.04 -5.80 15.89
CA CYS A 92 -14.43 -5.57 15.50
C CYS A 92 -15.04 -4.31 16.13
N HIS A 93 -14.37 -3.70 17.13
CA HIS A 93 -14.90 -2.50 17.76
C HIS A 93 -14.93 -1.33 16.77
N ARG A 94 -16.15 -0.94 16.33
CA ARG A 94 -16.42 0.14 15.37
C ARG A 94 -15.75 -0.02 13.99
N ARG A 95 -15.37 -1.25 13.59
CA ARG A 95 -14.74 -1.56 12.32
C ARG A 95 -15.37 -2.80 11.69
N ARG A 96 -15.32 -2.89 10.38
CA ARG A 96 -15.65 -4.12 9.68
C ARG A 96 -14.41 -4.99 9.62
N VAL A 97 -14.54 -6.27 9.98
CA VAL A 97 -13.45 -7.24 9.93
C VAL A 97 -13.77 -8.32 8.91
N PHE A 98 -12.81 -8.63 8.07
CA PHE A 98 -12.90 -9.65 7.03
C PHE A 98 -11.76 -10.65 7.23
N ALA A 99 -12.10 -11.90 7.53
CA ALA A 99 -11.14 -13.01 7.54
C ALA A 99 -11.13 -13.66 6.16
N GLU A 100 -10.04 -13.51 5.45
CA GLU A 100 -9.84 -14.06 4.11
C GLU A 100 -8.42 -14.65 4.00
N PRO A 101 -8.25 -15.93 4.28
CA PRO A 101 -6.93 -16.58 4.29
C PRO A 101 -6.17 -16.47 2.97
N SER A 102 -6.88 -16.43 1.84
CA SER A 102 -6.32 -16.37 0.48
C SER A 102 -6.31 -14.98 -0.14
N LEU A 103 -6.33 -13.92 0.67
CA LEU A 103 -6.46 -12.53 0.20
C LEU A 103 -5.41 -12.15 -0.85
N PHE A 104 -4.14 -12.53 -0.63
CA PHE A 104 -3.08 -12.26 -1.59
C PHE A 104 -3.29 -12.96 -2.94
N ALA A 105 -3.69 -14.22 -2.94
CA ALA A 105 -3.98 -14.96 -4.16
C ALA A 105 -5.16 -14.36 -4.93
N ARG A 106 -6.21 -13.94 -4.22
CA ARG A 106 -7.35 -13.23 -4.83
C ARG A 106 -6.94 -11.88 -5.41
N GLY A 107 -6.12 -11.12 -4.68
CA GLY A 107 -5.59 -9.84 -5.16
C GLY A 107 -4.73 -10.02 -6.42
N ALA A 108 -3.87 -11.03 -6.45
CA ALA A 108 -3.07 -11.36 -7.62
C ALA A 108 -3.93 -11.75 -8.83
N ALA A 109 -4.96 -12.56 -8.63
CA ALA A 109 -5.89 -12.96 -9.69
C ALA A 109 -6.67 -11.76 -10.26
N LEU A 110 -7.16 -10.87 -9.40
CA LEU A 110 -7.83 -9.63 -9.82
C LEU A 110 -6.89 -8.73 -10.61
N LYS A 111 -5.63 -8.60 -10.17
CA LYS A 111 -4.64 -7.79 -10.88
C LYS A 111 -4.21 -8.39 -12.20
N ALA A 112 -4.10 -9.72 -12.28
CA ALA A 112 -3.84 -10.41 -13.55
C ALA A 112 -4.98 -10.18 -14.55
N GLY A 113 -6.24 -10.23 -14.11
CA GLY A 113 -7.38 -9.87 -14.95
C GLY A 113 -7.33 -8.44 -15.46
N ASP A 114 -7.00 -7.48 -14.58
CA ASP A 114 -6.87 -6.07 -14.93
C ASP A 114 -5.77 -5.79 -16.00
N TYR A 115 -4.71 -6.60 -16.03
CA TYR A 115 -3.67 -6.49 -17.05
C TYR A 115 -4.11 -6.94 -18.45
N LEU A 116 -5.19 -7.69 -18.57
CA LEU A 116 -5.76 -8.10 -19.86
C LEU A 116 -6.68 -7.03 -20.45
N GLU A 117 -7.06 -6.04 -19.68
CA GLU A 117 -7.92 -4.94 -20.13
C GLU A 117 -7.07 -3.82 -20.76
N GLU A 118 -7.57 -3.18 -21.81
CA GLU A 118 -6.90 -2.03 -22.43
C GLU A 118 -6.74 -0.85 -21.46
N ARG A 119 -7.65 -0.74 -20.50
CA ARG A 119 -7.62 0.27 -19.44
C ARG A 119 -7.99 -0.37 -18.12
N SER A 120 -7.21 -0.06 -17.09
CA SER A 120 -7.52 -0.51 -15.74
C SER A 120 -8.93 -0.06 -15.31
N SER A 121 -9.72 -0.99 -14.78
CA SER A 121 -11.04 -0.73 -14.20
C SER A 121 -10.95 -0.08 -12.81
N TYR A 122 -9.77 -0.01 -12.21
CA TYR A 122 -9.58 0.55 -10.88
C TYR A 122 -9.48 2.08 -10.91
N PRO A 123 -10.15 2.77 -9.97
CA PRO A 123 -10.13 4.24 -9.88
C PRO A 123 -8.83 4.78 -9.27
N PHE A 124 -7.82 3.95 -9.08
CA PHE A 124 -6.55 4.32 -8.46
C PHE A 124 -5.35 3.70 -9.18
N VAL A 125 -4.21 4.34 -9.03
CA VAL A 125 -2.91 3.81 -9.42
C VAL A 125 -2.24 3.20 -8.20
N CYS A 126 -1.78 1.96 -8.33
CA CYS A 126 -1.05 1.27 -7.27
C CYS A 126 0.46 1.50 -7.44
N LEU A 127 1.09 2.08 -6.41
CA LEU A 127 2.55 2.16 -6.31
C LEU A 127 3.08 0.89 -5.66
N CYS A 128 3.56 -0.01 -6.48
CA CYS A 128 4.15 -1.28 -6.07
C CYS A 128 5.54 -1.44 -6.67
N GLU A 129 6.16 -2.58 -6.46
CA GLU A 129 7.41 -2.94 -7.12
C GLU A 129 7.26 -2.90 -8.65
N GLY A 130 8.27 -2.42 -9.35
CA GLY A 130 8.22 -2.23 -10.80
C GLY A 130 7.52 -0.95 -11.27
N LYS A 131 6.98 -0.12 -10.36
CA LYS A 131 6.33 1.15 -10.67
C LYS A 131 7.14 2.35 -10.17
N LEU A 132 7.13 3.42 -10.93
CA LEU A 132 7.72 4.70 -10.50
C LEU A 132 6.99 5.23 -9.28
N ARG A 133 7.73 5.59 -8.23
CA ARG A 133 7.18 6.16 -6.99
C ARG A 133 7.05 7.68 -7.03
N SER A 134 7.66 8.31 -8.05
CA SER A 134 7.69 9.77 -8.20
C SER A 134 7.39 10.15 -9.63
N THR A 135 6.79 11.31 -9.80
CA THR A 135 6.65 11.98 -11.08
C THR A 135 7.87 12.86 -11.30
N VAL A 136 8.47 12.76 -12.46
CA VAL A 136 9.53 13.65 -12.94
C VAL A 136 8.89 14.57 -13.96
N ALA A 137 8.99 15.86 -13.75
CA ALA A 137 8.45 16.89 -14.62
C ALA A 137 9.46 17.98 -14.90
N MET A 138 9.22 18.75 -15.95
CA MET A 138 9.97 19.96 -16.28
C MET A 138 8.99 21.12 -16.42
N GLU A 139 9.39 22.28 -15.92
CA GLU A 139 8.66 23.51 -16.15
C GLU A 139 9.13 24.16 -17.46
N VAL A 140 8.20 24.47 -18.33
CA VAL A 140 8.48 25.12 -19.63
C VAL A 140 7.54 26.30 -19.85
N MET A 141 8.02 27.27 -20.61
CA MET A 141 7.18 28.36 -21.12
C MET A 141 6.47 27.92 -22.40
N LYS A 142 5.16 28.05 -22.43
CA LYS A 142 4.35 27.80 -23.61
C LYS A 142 3.36 28.96 -23.78
N ARG A 143 3.54 29.73 -24.87
CA ARG A 143 2.66 30.91 -25.16
C ARG A 143 2.49 31.82 -23.92
N ASP A 144 3.60 32.29 -23.38
CA ASP A 144 3.66 33.18 -22.21
C ASP A 144 3.12 32.63 -20.88
N SER A 145 2.86 31.34 -20.84
CA SER A 145 2.42 30.64 -19.62
C SER A 145 3.42 29.58 -19.19
N ARG A 146 3.72 29.53 -17.89
CA ARG A 146 4.49 28.43 -17.31
C ARG A 146 3.61 27.21 -17.14
N ILE A 147 4.04 26.11 -17.69
CA ILE A 147 3.36 24.82 -17.56
C ILE A 147 4.36 23.76 -17.12
N GLN A 148 3.88 22.76 -16.37
CA GLN A 148 4.66 21.58 -16.04
C GLN A 148 4.31 20.44 -17.01
N ILE A 149 5.34 19.89 -17.63
CA ILE A 149 5.24 18.71 -18.50
C ILE A 149 5.85 17.52 -17.76
N ALA A 150 5.02 16.50 -17.52
CA ALA A 150 5.49 15.25 -16.93
C ALA A 150 6.30 14.47 -17.97
N LEU A 151 7.53 14.13 -17.63
CA LEU A 151 8.41 13.26 -18.41
C LEU A 151 8.22 11.80 -18.05
N ALA A 152 7.93 11.52 -16.78
CA ALA A 152 7.57 10.20 -16.27
C ALA A 152 6.63 10.37 -15.09
N SER A 153 5.58 9.58 -15.00
CA SER A 153 4.53 9.74 -13.97
C SER A 153 4.62 8.65 -12.92
N ALA A 154 4.36 9.02 -11.67
CA ALA A 154 4.20 8.02 -10.60
C ALA A 154 3.13 6.99 -10.99
N GLY A 155 3.45 5.71 -10.82
CA GLY A 155 2.59 4.58 -11.19
C GLY A 155 2.80 4.03 -12.60
N GLU A 156 3.61 4.69 -13.45
CA GLU A 156 4.07 4.10 -14.70
C GLU A 156 5.06 2.95 -14.42
N SER A 157 5.11 1.96 -15.31
CA SER A 157 6.13 0.91 -15.25
C SER A 157 7.49 1.52 -15.54
N TRP A 158 8.46 1.35 -14.62
CA TRP A 158 9.76 1.99 -14.75
C TRP A 158 10.51 1.61 -16.05
N TYR A 159 10.26 0.39 -16.56
CA TYR A 159 10.87 -0.12 -17.78
C TYR A 159 10.17 0.36 -19.07
N GLU A 160 8.97 0.93 -18.97
CA GLU A 160 8.19 1.51 -20.07
C GLU A 160 8.24 3.04 -20.07
N ALA A 161 8.57 3.65 -18.93
CA ALA A 161 8.61 5.09 -18.77
C ALA A 161 9.72 5.70 -19.66
N ARG A 162 9.31 6.29 -20.76
CA ARG A 162 10.18 6.99 -21.71
C ARG A 162 9.48 8.23 -22.22
N SER A 163 10.20 9.32 -22.26
CA SER A 163 9.71 10.59 -22.81
C SER A 163 10.82 11.28 -23.59
N VAL A 164 10.45 11.87 -24.70
CA VAL A 164 11.32 12.75 -25.47
C VAL A 164 10.63 14.09 -25.58
N LEU A 165 11.30 15.14 -25.20
CA LEU A 165 10.80 16.50 -25.26
C LEU A 165 11.85 17.40 -25.89
N GLU A 166 11.48 18.05 -26.97
CA GLU A 166 12.33 19.07 -27.60
C GLU A 166 11.99 20.45 -26.99
N VAL A 167 13.00 21.11 -26.49
CA VAL A 167 12.89 22.42 -25.87
C VAL A 167 13.94 23.38 -26.42
N ILE A 168 13.64 24.66 -26.41
CA ILE A 168 14.59 25.73 -26.72
C ILE A 168 15.09 26.29 -25.41
N LEU A 169 16.39 26.27 -25.17
CA LEU A 169 17.02 26.89 -24.02
C LEU A 169 17.10 28.39 -24.24
N ASP A 170 16.44 29.18 -23.38
CA ASP A 170 16.45 30.64 -23.43
C ASP A 170 17.56 31.18 -22.54
N GLY A 171 18.81 31.08 -23.03
CA GLY A 171 19.99 31.55 -22.33
C GLY A 171 20.38 30.76 -21.06
N GLN A 172 19.81 29.61 -20.86
CA GLN A 172 20.10 28.70 -19.73
C GLN A 172 21.08 27.61 -20.16
N GLU A 173 22.02 27.28 -19.28
CA GLU A 173 22.97 26.17 -19.49
C GLU A 173 22.51 24.89 -18.81
N GLU A 174 21.54 24.98 -17.91
CA GLU A 174 21.04 23.85 -17.10
C GLU A 174 19.53 23.67 -17.27
N ILE A 175 19.08 22.43 -17.15
CA ILE A 175 17.67 22.06 -17.15
C ILE A 175 17.29 21.63 -15.72
N GLU A 176 16.25 22.26 -15.16
CA GLU A 176 15.72 21.93 -13.85
C GLU A 176 14.61 20.88 -13.96
N LEU A 177 14.79 19.74 -13.27
CA LEU A 177 13.78 18.71 -13.15
C LEU A 177 13.10 18.77 -11.80
N ILE A 178 11.78 18.73 -11.80
CA ILE A 178 10.94 18.74 -10.61
C ILE A 178 10.51 17.32 -10.29
N ILE A 179 10.91 16.81 -9.12
CA ILE A 179 10.55 15.49 -8.66
C ILE A 179 9.49 15.61 -7.55
N THR A 180 8.32 15.01 -7.78
CA THR A 180 7.23 14.99 -6.80
C THR A 180 6.80 13.57 -6.52
N SER A 181 6.61 13.22 -5.25
CA SER A 181 6.12 11.91 -4.84
C SER A 181 4.76 12.03 -4.15
N PRO A 182 3.78 11.20 -4.50
CA PRO A 182 2.52 11.12 -3.78
C PRO A 182 2.68 10.74 -2.30
N GLN A 183 3.74 9.99 -1.97
CA GLN A 183 4.07 9.58 -0.61
C GLN A 183 4.69 10.71 0.22
N ASN A 184 5.36 11.65 -0.44
CA ASN A 184 5.95 12.82 0.18
C ASN A 184 5.77 14.03 -0.76
N PRO A 185 4.71 14.83 -0.58
CA PRO A 185 4.35 15.91 -1.50
C PRO A 185 5.31 17.09 -1.50
N LYS A 186 6.36 17.08 -0.68
CA LYS A 186 7.42 18.10 -0.75
C LYS A 186 8.17 17.96 -2.08
N GLN A 187 8.09 19.00 -2.90
CA GLN A 187 8.88 19.09 -4.14
C GLN A 187 10.37 19.02 -3.82
N LYS A 188 11.10 18.21 -4.59
CA LYS A 188 12.56 18.24 -4.66
C LYS A 188 12.93 18.77 -6.03
N ARG A 189 13.77 19.77 -6.06
CA ARG A 189 14.41 20.32 -7.25
C ARG A 189 15.84 19.83 -7.32
#